data_785b03d9cedab39d242279e8aaf45f46
#
_entry.id   785b03d9cedab39d242279e8aaf45f46
#
_cell.length_a   1.000
_cell.length_b   1.000
_cell.length_c   1.000
_cell.angle_alpha   90.00
_cell.angle_beta   90.00
_cell.angle_gamma   90.00
#
_symmetry.space_group_name_H-M   'P 1'
#
loop_
_entity.id
_entity.type
_entity.pdbx_description
1 polymer ?
#
loop_
_entity_poly.entity_id
_entity_poly.type
_entity_poly.pdbx_seq_one_letter_code
_entity_poly.pdbx_strand_id
1 'polypeptide(L)'
;MTFSEQFPIVLQALNVGFLQTLKLFAVTLIGAIPLGLIISFGSMSSWAPFGFLRPYVMKNGTPTERLTGWQRFQLWWVVDFKPIRLLTRFVIWIVRGSPLMLQLLIIYYFPGLVCGNNIWGSGEAGRFLASSIAFVFNYACYFSEIYRGGIQGVPKGQQEAGQVLGMTKTQIFFQVTLLQMVKRIV
;
A
#
# COMPACT_ATOMS: atom_id res chain seq x y z
N MET A 1 -49.62 -6.49 9.83
CA MET A 1 -48.51 -6.56 10.83
C MET A 1 -48.42 -5.24 11.56
N THR A 2 -48.61 -5.26 12.84
CA THR A 2 -48.53 -4.08 13.70
C THR A 2 -47.03 -3.69 13.89
N PHE A 3 -46.77 -2.42 14.15
CA PHE A 3 -45.40 -1.91 14.40
C PHE A 3 -44.66 -2.71 15.46
N SER A 4 -45.38 -3.15 16.51
CA SER A 4 -44.85 -3.96 17.60
C SER A 4 -44.35 -5.36 17.17
N GLU A 5 -44.92 -5.93 16.10
CA GLU A 5 -44.51 -7.23 15.56
C GLU A 5 -43.34 -7.11 14.61
N GLN A 6 -43.21 -6.00 13.90
CA GLN A 6 -42.11 -5.76 12.96
C GLN A 6 -40.83 -5.28 13.65
N PHE A 7 -40.96 -4.54 14.75
CA PHE A 7 -39.82 -3.95 15.46
C PHE A 7 -38.74 -4.96 15.88
N PRO A 8 -39.05 -6.10 16.53
CA PRO A 8 -38.02 -7.07 16.90
C PRO A 8 -37.34 -7.73 15.68
N ILE A 9 -38.08 -7.95 14.59
CA ILE A 9 -37.52 -8.54 13.35
C ILE A 9 -36.52 -7.57 12.70
N VAL A 10 -36.89 -6.30 12.62
CA VAL A 10 -36.00 -5.25 12.08
C VAL A 10 -34.76 -5.10 12.97
N LEU A 11 -34.92 -5.09 14.30
CA LEU A 11 -33.82 -4.96 15.24
C LEU A 11 -32.84 -6.14 15.14
N GLN A 12 -33.37 -7.36 15.00
CA GLN A 12 -32.55 -8.56 14.79
C GLN A 12 -31.79 -8.49 13.47
N ALA A 13 -32.43 -8.11 12.37
CA ALA A 13 -31.79 -7.95 11.06
C ALA A 13 -30.67 -6.88 11.11
N LEU A 14 -30.91 -5.75 11.76
CA LEU A 14 -29.92 -4.70 11.98
C LEU A 14 -28.72 -5.21 12.79
N ASN A 15 -28.96 -5.97 13.84
CA ASN A 15 -27.92 -6.52 14.70
C ASN A 15 -27.02 -7.51 13.94
N VAL A 16 -27.63 -8.39 13.15
CA VAL A 16 -26.89 -9.32 12.27
C VAL A 16 -26.05 -8.56 11.26
N GLY A 17 -26.63 -7.55 10.58
CA GLY A 17 -25.88 -6.70 9.63
C GLY A 17 -24.76 -5.93 10.28
N PHE A 18 -24.96 -5.39 11.47
CA PHE A 18 -23.93 -4.72 12.25
C PHE A 18 -22.76 -5.63 12.58
N LEU A 19 -23.05 -6.85 13.06
CA LEU A 19 -21.99 -7.84 13.37
C LEU A 19 -21.19 -8.24 12.12
N GLN A 20 -21.83 -8.41 10.98
CA GLN A 20 -21.13 -8.69 9.71
C GLN A 20 -20.23 -7.52 9.29
N THR A 21 -20.72 -6.29 9.43
CA THR A 21 -19.94 -5.09 9.16
C THR A 21 -18.73 -4.97 10.11
N LEU A 22 -18.93 -5.25 11.40
CA LEU A 22 -17.84 -5.23 12.38
C LEU A 22 -16.77 -6.29 12.11
N LYS A 23 -17.20 -7.51 11.70
CA LYS A 23 -16.26 -8.56 11.26
C LYS A 23 -15.45 -8.11 10.04
N LEU A 24 -16.11 -7.54 9.02
CA LEU A 24 -15.43 -7.04 7.82
C LEU A 24 -14.43 -5.92 8.18
N PHE A 25 -14.83 -5.00 9.04
CA PHE A 25 -13.97 -3.93 9.54
C PHE A 25 -12.72 -4.47 10.23
N ALA A 26 -12.88 -5.41 11.16
CA ALA A 26 -11.78 -6.02 11.90
C ALA A 26 -10.80 -6.74 10.96
N VAL A 27 -11.32 -7.59 10.05
CA VAL A 27 -10.50 -8.29 9.04
C VAL A 27 -9.77 -7.30 8.15
N THR A 28 -10.45 -6.22 7.73
CA THR A 28 -9.86 -5.17 6.89
C THR A 28 -8.69 -4.49 7.60
N LEU A 29 -8.84 -4.09 8.86
CA LEU A 29 -7.76 -3.45 9.61
C LEU A 29 -6.57 -4.38 9.84
N ILE A 30 -6.83 -5.62 10.28
CA ILE A 30 -5.78 -6.61 10.54
C ILE A 30 -4.97 -6.89 9.27
N GLY A 31 -5.62 -6.94 8.11
CA GLY A 31 -4.95 -7.17 6.82
C GLY A 31 -4.33 -5.91 6.22
N ALA A 32 -5.03 -4.78 6.23
CA ALA A 32 -4.61 -3.58 5.54
C ALA A 32 -3.43 -2.86 6.22
N ILE A 33 -3.34 -2.89 7.55
CA ILE A 33 -2.26 -2.24 8.29
C ILE A 33 -0.89 -2.84 7.93
N PRO A 34 -0.63 -4.16 8.07
CA PRO A 34 0.67 -4.74 7.71
C PRO A 34 0.93 -4.69 6.20
N LEU A 35 -0.09 -4.96 5.37
CA LEU A 35 0.05 -4.92 3.93
C LEU A 35 0.36 -3.51 3.43
N GLY A 36 -0.27 -2.49 4.00
CA GLY A 36 0.01 -1.08 3.70
C GLY A 36 1.45 -0.68 4.02
N LEU A 37 2.01 -1.21 5.12
CA LEU A 37 3.41 -0.98 5.46
C LEU A 37 4.35 -1.61 4.43
N ILE A 38 4.09 -2.83 3.98
CA ILE A 38 4.86 -3.52 2.93
C ILE A 38 4.80 -2.72 1.62
N ILE A 39 3.60 -2.30 1.20
CA ILE A 39 3.39 -1.48 0.00
C ILE A 39 4.13 -0.14 0.12
N SER A 40 4.16 0.48 1.30
CA SER A 40 4.87 1.75 1.52
C SER A 40 6.37 1.61 1.27
N PHE A 41 7.00 0.50 1.73
CA PHE A 41 8.39 0.21 1.43
C PHE A 41 8.63 0.01 -0.07
N GLY A 42 7.73 -0.68 -0.78
CA GLY A 42 7.79 -0.81 -2.24
C GLY A 42 7.77 0.56 -2.92
N SER A 43 6.87 1.46 -2.50
CA SER A 43 6.75 2.82 -3.05
C SER A 43 7.95 3.73 -2.78
N MET A 44 8.72 3.43 -1.73
CA MET A 44 9.96 4.13 -1.35
C MET A 44 11.24 3.41 -1.81
N SER A 45 11.11 2.23 -2.43
CA SER A 45 12.25 1.42 -2.84
C SER A 45 13.23 2.22 -3.70
N SER A 46 14.51 2.12 -3.35
CA SER A 46 15.62 2.70 -4.11
C SER A 46 16.31 1.67 -5.01
N TRP A 47 15.78 0.44 -5.08
CA TRP A 47 16.36 -0.61 -5.88
C TRP A 47 16.33 -0.26 -7.37
N ALA A 48 17.52 -0.18 -7.97
CA ALA A 48 17.74 0.12 -9.38
C ALA A 48 18.59 -1.02 -9.96
N PRO A 49 18.03 -1.89 -10.82
CA PRO A 49 18.73 -3.06 -11.34
C PRO A 49 19.98 -2.71 -12.14
N PHE A 50 19.98 -1.58 -12.81
CA PHE A 50 21.10 -1.10 -13.62
C PHE A 50 21.95 -0.02 -12.92
N GLY A 51 21.78 0.17 -11.61
CA GLY A 51 22.52 1.15 -10.84
C GLY A 51 24.05 0.94 -10.85
N PHE A 52 24.50 -0.28 -11.10
CA PHE A 52 25.92 -0.63 -11.25
C PHE A 52 26.59 0.02 -12.49
N LEU A 53 25.81 0.45 -13.49
CA LEU A 53 26.31 1.15 -14.68
C LEU A 53 26.58 2.64 -14.43
N ARG A 54 26.18 3.16 -13.29
CA ARG A 54 26.36 4.57 -12.94
C ARG A 54 27.81 5.05 -13.05
N PRO A 55 28.83 4.35 -12.49
CA PRO A 55 30.23 4.74 -12.65
C PRO A 55 30.72 4.68 -14.10
N TYR A 56 30.15 3.80 -14.94
CA TYR A 56 30.50 3.70 -16.34
C TYR A 56 29.99 4.88 -17.16
N VAL A 57 28.75 5.32 -16.90
CA VAL A 57 28.14 6.49 -17.58
C VAL A 57 28.75 7.81 -17.08
N MET A 58 29.19 7.85 -15.81
CA MET A 58 29.82 9.02 -15.19
C MET A 58 31.36 8.97 -15.21
N LYS A 59 31.93 8.28 -16.19
CA LYS A 59 33.35 7.84 -16.28
C LYS A 59 34.42 8.93 -16.18
N ASN A 60 34.13 10.20 -16.09
CA ASN A 60 35.16 11.25 -16.06
C ASN A 60 34.97 12.29 -14.94
N GLY A 61 34.29 11.95 -13.85
CA GLY A 61 34.09 12.90 -12.75
C GLY A 61 33.38 14.19 -13.15
N THR A 62 32.69 14.17 -14.30
CA THR A 62 31.93 15.33 -14.79
C THR A 62 30.75 15.61 -13.86
N PRO A 63 30.64 16.80 -13.29
CA PRO A 63 29.46 17.20 -12.53
C PRO A 63 28.21 17.01 -13.39
N THR A 64 27.10 16.61 -12.79
CA THR A 64 25.81 16.37 -13.44
C THR A 64 25.32 17.55 -14.29
N GLU A 65 25.82 18.74 -14.02
CA GLU A 65 25.51 19.99 -14.78
C GLU A 65 26.12 20.03 -16.18
N ARG A 66 27.20 19.30 -16.46
CA ARG A 66 27.89 19.27 -17.76
C ARG A 66 27.51 18.08 -18.66
N LEU A 67 26.54 17.27 -18.24
CA LEU A 67 26.09 16.14 -19.04
C LEU A 67 25.25 16.60 -20.24
N THR A 68 25.55 16.03 -21.40
CA THR A 68 24.76 16.22 -22.63
C THR A 68 23.32 15.70 -22.39
N GLY A 69 22.32 16.27 -23.06
CA GLY A 69 20.93 15.85 -22.91
C GLY A 69 20.71 14.32 -23.06
N TRP A 70 21.47 13.70 -23.98
CA TRP A 70 21.44 12.25 -24.20
C TRP A 70 22.01 11.46 -23.01
N GLN A 71 23.08 11.91 -22.37
CA GLN A 71 23.66 11.28 -21.19
C GLN A 71 22.72 11.42 -19.97
N ARG A 72 22.03 12.56 -19.84
CA ARG A 72 20.99 12.74 -18.81
C ARG A 72 19.82 11.78 -19.02
N PHE A 73 19.41 11.56 -20.26
CA PHE A 73 18.36 10.62 -20.63
C PHE A 73 18.76 9.18 -20.30
N GLN A 74 19.99 8.76 -20.65
CA GLN A 74 20.52 7.43 -20.31
C GLN A 74 20.63 7.22 -18.80
N LEU A 75 21.11 8.21 -18.04
CA LEU A 75 21.16 8.14 -16.58
C LEU A 75 19.77 7.98 -15.99
N TRP A 76 18.81 8.75 -16.47
CA TRP A 76 17.44 8.71 -15.95
C TRP A 76 16.69 7.42 -16.32
N TRP A 77 16.80 6.95 -17.56
CA TRP A 77 16.05 5.79 -18.06
C TRP A 77 16.71 4.44 -17.74
N VAL A 78 18.01 4.37 -17.73
CA VAL A 78 18.74 3.09 -17.59
C VAL A 78 19.27 2.94 -16.17
N VAL A 79 19.95 3.95 -15.64
CA VAL A 79 20.68 3.86 -14.37
C VAL A 79 19.78 4.12 -13.16
N ASP A 80 18.90 5.12 -13.26
CA ASP A 80 18.01 5.52 -12.16
C ASP A 80 16.60 4.89 -12.27
N PHE A 81 16.39 3.94 -13.20
CA PHE A 81 15.13 3.21 -13.34
C PHE A 81 14.87 2.34 -12.11
N LYS A 82 13.76 2.61 -11.42
CA LYS A 82 13.32 1.94 -10.18
C LYS A 82 12.00 1.21 -10.42
N PRO A 83 12.03 0.00 -11.00
CA PRO A 83 10.82 -0.70 -11.43
C PRO A 83 9.85 -1.01 -10.28
N ILE A 84 10.36 -1.43 -9.12
CA ILE A 84 9.52 -1.70 -7.95
C ILE A 84 8.75 -0.45 -7.53
N ARG A 85 9.45 0.68 -7.42
CA ARG A 85 8.84 1.95 -7.05
C ARG A 85 7.78 2.40 -8.06
N LEU A 86 8.09 2.26 -9.35
CA LEU A 86 7.18 2.65 -10.43
C LEU A 86 5.93 1.79 -10.42
N LEU A 87 6.09 0.46 -10.38
CA LEU A 87 4.99 -0.50 -10.34
C LEU A 87 4.09 -0.29 -9.10
N THR A 88 4.70 -0.17 -7.93
CA THR A 88 3.95 0.05 -6.69
C THR A 88 3.16 1.35 -6.74
N ARG A 89 3.76 2.44 -7.19
CA ARG A 89 3.06 3.73 -7.35
C ARG A 89 1.95 3.68 -8.38
N PHE A 90 2.16 2.97 -9.48
CA PHE A 90 1.15 2.77 -10.50
C PHE A 90 -0.07 2.00 -9.94
N VAL A 91 0.17 0.92 -9.21
CA VAL A 91 -0.89 0.16 -8.53
C VAL A 91 -1.65 1.03 -7.53
N ILE A 92 -0.94 1.76 -6.66
CA ILE A 92 -1.55 2.68 -5.71
C ILE A 92 -2.42 3.74 -6.43
N TRP A 93 -1.92 4.28 -7.54
CA TRP A 93 -2.63 5.29 -8.32
C TRP A 93 -3.93 4.74 -8.92
N ILE A 94 -3.90 3.53 -9.51
CA ILE A 94 -5.12 2.87 -10.05
C ILE A 94 -6.13 2.61 -8.93
N VAL A 95 -5.68 1.97 -7.85
CA VAL A 95 -6.57 1.56 -6.76
C VAL A 95 -7.23 2.76 -6.08
N ARG A 96 -6.45 3.81 -5.79
CA ARG A 96 -7.00 5.03 -5.17
C ARG A 96 -7.80 5.91 -6.14
N GLY A 97 -7.54 5.77 -7.44
CA GLY A 97 -8.25 6.51 -8.49
C GLY A 97 -9.54 5.83 -8.96
N SER A 98 -9.81 4.59 -8.54
CA SER A 98 -11.01 3.85 -8.92
C SER A 98 -11.99 3.70 -7.75
N PRO A 99 -13.31 3.71 -8.00
CA PRO A 99 -14.33 3.51 -6.97
C PRO A 99 -14.21 2.11 -6.33
N LEU A 100 -14.29 2.04 -4.99
CA LEU A 100 -14.25 0.76 -4.27
C LEU A 100 -15.33 -0.23 -4.76
N MET A 101 -16.52 0.28 -5.10
CA MET A 101 -17.62 -0.55 -5.64
C MET A 101 -17.21 -1.28 -6.91
N LEU A 102 -16.52 -0.58 -7.83
CA LEU A 102 -15.99 -1.20 -9.06
C LEU A 102 -14.96 -2.29 -8.75
N GLN A 103 -14.08 -2.04 -7.79
CA GLN A 103 -13.07 -3.03 -7.35
C GLN A 103 -13.73 -4.28 -6.78
N LEU A 104 -14.77 -4.12 -5.97
CA LEU A 104 -15.57 -5.25 -5.45
C LEU A 104 -16.18 -6.08 -6.59
N LEU A 105 -16.80 -5.42 -7.57
CA LEU A 105 -17.39 -6.10 -8.73
C LEU A 105 -16.33 -6.86 -9.53
N ILE A 106 -15.19 -6.26 -9.79
CA ILE A 106 -14.09 -6.90 -10.51
C ILE A 106 -13.58 -8.11 -9.73
N ILE A 107 -13.25 -7.97 -8.45
CA ILE A 107 -12.70 -9.06 -7.64
C ILE A 107 -13.68 -10.23 -7.54
N TYR A 108 -14.98 -9.94 -7.41
CA TYR A 108 -15.99 -11.00 -7.28
C TYR A 108 -16.33 -11.70 -8.60
N TYR A 109 -16.54 -10.94 -9.68
CA TYR A 109 -17.02 -11.50 -10.94
C TYR A 109 -15.92 -11.87 -11.93
N PHE A 110 -14.78 -11.18 -11.94
CA PHE A 110 -13.72 -11.39 -12.93
C PHE A 110 -13.20 -12.83 -12.98
N PRO A 111 -12.96 -13.54 -11.86
CA PRO A 111 -12.52 -14.93 -11.91
C PRO A 111 -13.52 -15.85 -12.62
N GLY A 112 -14.82 -15.64 -12.38
CA GLY A 112 -15.87 -16.40 -13.06
C GLY A 112 -15.96 -16.13 -14.55
N LEU A 113 -15.76 -14.88 -14.96
CA LEU A 113 -15.80 -14.47 -16.36
C LEU A 113 -14.59 -14.98 -17.17
N VAL A 114 -13.39 -14.98 -16.58
CA VAL A 114 -12.16 -15.35 -17.28
C VAL A 114 -11.87 -16.84 -17.20
N CYS A 115 -12.07 -17.44 -16.02
CA CYS A 115 -11.75 -18.86 -15.80
C CYS A 115 -12.95 -19.81 -15.96
N GLY A 116 -14.15 -19.30 -16.23
CA GLY A 116 -15.39 -20.08 -16.34
C GLY A 116 -15.90 -20.65 -15.01
N ASN A 117 -15.13 -20.53 -13.94
CA ASN A 117 -15.48 -21.01 -12.60
C ASN A 117 -15.38 -19.87 -11.58
N ASN A 118 -16.41 -19.70 -10.77
CA ASN A 118 -16.36 -18.77 -9.65
C ASN A 118 -15.55 -19.37 -8.49
N ILE A 119 -14.30 -18.88 -8.32
CA ILE A 119 -13.39 -19.35 -7.27
C ILE A 119 -13.90 -19.07 -5.85
N TRP A 120 -14.83 -18.12 -5.71
CA TRP A 120 -15.41 -17.74 -4.42
C TRP A 120 -16.55 -18.65 -3.96
N GLY A 121 -17.13 -19.44 -4.90
CA GLY A 121 -18.37 -20.15 -4.67
C GLY A 121 -19.60 -19.23 -4.61
N SER A 122 -20.77 -19.81 -4.53
CA SER A 122 -22.07 -19.08 -4.51
C SER A 122 -22.54 -18.73 -3.09
N GLY A 123 -21.84 -19.18 -2.05
CA GLY A 123 -22.22 -19.02 -0.65
C GLY A 123 -21.93 -17.65 -0.05
N GLU A 124 -22.45 -17.40 1.15
CA GLU A 124 -22.20 -16.18 1.93
C GLU A 124 -20.72 -16.03 2.30
N ALA A 125 -20.07 -17.14 2.64
CA ALA A 125 -18.64 -17.16 2.98
C ALA A 125 -17.76 -16.70 1.81
N GLY A 126 -18.06 -17.11 0.59
CA GLY A 126 -17.31 -16.68 -0.59
C GLY A 126 -17.46 -15.20 -0.88
N ARG A 127 -18.69 -14.67 -0.76
CA ARG A 127 -18.95 -13.23 -0.89
C ARG A 127 -18.19 -12.42 0.18
N PHE A 128 -18.21 -12.90 1.43
CA PHE A 128 -17.48 -12.25 2.52
C PHE A 128 -15.97 -12.26 2.28
N LEU A 129 -15.41 -13.37 1.80
CA LEU A 129 -13.98 -13.50 1.50
C LEU A 129 -13.56 -12.56 0.37
N ALA A 130 -14.31 -12.56 -0.75
CA ALA A 130 -14.02 -11.65 -1.87
C ALA A 130 -14.09 -10.17 -1.45
N SER A 131 -15.11 -9.81 -0.66
CA SER A 131 -15.25 -8.47 -0.12
C SER A 131 -14.08 -8.12 0.80
N SER A 132 -13.70 -9.03 1.71
CA SER A 132 -12.57 -8.83 2.63
C SER A 132 -11.27 -8.57 1.88
N ILE A 133 -10.98 -9.33 0.83
CA ILE A 133 -9.78 -9.13 -0.01
C ILE A 133 -9.82 -7.76 -0.70
N ALA A 134 -10.97 -7.38 -1.27
CA ALA A 134 -11.12 -6.08 -1.91
C ALA A 134 -10.88 -4.92 -0.95
N PHE A 135 -11.50 -4.98 0.24
CA PHE A 135 -11.33 -3.97 1.28
C PHE A 135 -9.89 -3.92 1.79
N VAL A 136 -9.29 -5.06 2.12
CA VAL A 136 -7.91 -5.14 2.60
C VAL A 136 -6.95 -4.51 1.58
N PHE A 137 -7.08 -4.86 0.30
CA PHE A 137 -6.21 -4.35 -0.75
C PHE A 137 -6.39 -2.85 -0.98
N ASN A 138 -7.64 -2.38 -1.04
CA ASN A 138 -7.96 -0.97 -1.19
C ASN A 138 -7.39 -0.15 -0.04
N TYR A 139 -7.73 -0.50 1.20
CA TYR A 139 -7.27 0.24 2.37
C TYR A 139 -5.77 0.12 2.62
N ALA A 140 -5.13 -0.99 2.23
CA ALA A 140 -3.68 -1.10 2.27
C ALA A 140 -2.99 -0.06 1.37
N CYS A 141 -3.56 0.24 0.19
CA CYS A 141 -3.06 1.31 -0.66
C CYS A 141 -3.20 2.70 -0.02
N TYR A 142 -4.29 2.97 0.72
CA TYR A 142 -4.45 4.22 1.48
C TYR A 142 -3.46 4.28 2.65
N PHE A 143 -3.36 3.23 3.46
CA PHE A 143 -2.39 3.17 4.55
C PHE A 143 -0.94 3.32 4.06
N SER A 144 -0.62 2.77 2.90
CA SER A 144 0.74 2.89 2.33
C SER A 144 1.15 4.33 2.11
N GLU A 145 0.24 5.20 1.67
CA GLU A 145 0.53 6.62 1.48
C GLU A 145 0.60 7.38 2.81
N ILE A 146 -0.23 7.02 3.78
CA ILE A 146 -0.15 7.56 5.15
C ILE A 146 1.22 7.22 5.76
N TYR A 147 1.63 5.96 5.70
CA TYR A 147 2.94 5.52 6.19
C TYR A 147 4.09 6.20 5.46
N ARG A 148 4.02 6.27 4.14
CA ARG A 148 5.05 6.96 3.34
C ARG A 148 5.17 8.42 3.75
N GLY A 149 4.05 9.12 3.91
CA GLY A 149 4.03 10.51 4.36
C GLY A 149 4.59 10.67 5.78
N GLY A 150 4.19 9.79 6.71
CA GLY A 150 4.65 9.79 8.08
C GLY A 150 6.17 9.51 8.19
N ILE A 151 6.68 8.49 7.47
CA ILE A 151 8.12 8.14 7.46
C ILE A 151 8.94 9.28 6.86
N GLN A 152 8.52 9.85 5.72
CA GLN A 152 9.22 10.96 5.08
C GLN A 152 9.13 12.26 5.88
N GLY A 153 8.14 12.39 6.74
CA GLY A 153 7.97 13.52 7.64
C GLY A 153 8.92 13.52 8.84
N VAL A 154 9.59 12.41 9.17
CA VAL A 154 10.58 12.38 10.25
C VAL A 154 11.83 13.17 9.83
N PRO A 155 12.30 14.14 10.63
CA PRO A 155 13.49 14.93 10.31
C PRO A 155 14.73 14.05 10.11
N LYS A 156 15.50 14.32 9.07
CA LYS A 156 16.74 13.57 8.76
C LYS A 156 17.74 13.56 9.91
N GLY A 157 17.85 14.65 10.67
CA GLY A 157 18.70 14.73 11.84
C GLY A 157 18.44 13.67 12.91
N GLN A 158 17.22 13.13 12.99
CA GLN A 158 16.91 12.00 13.89
C GLN A 158 17.59 10.70 13.43
N GLN A 159 17.65 10.49 12.11
CA GLN A 159 18.35 9.33 11.54
C GLN A 159 19.87 9.49 11.65
N GLU A 160 20.38 10.69 11.43
CA GLU A 160 21.80 11.01 11.58
C GLU A 160 22.25 10.86 13.04
N ALA A 161 21.47 11.35 14.00
CA ALA A 161 21.73 11.15 15.43
C ALA A 161 21.80 9.67 15.81
N GLY A 162 20.89 8.84 15.29
CA GLY A 162 20.92 7.39 15.50
C GLY A 162 22.20 6.76 14.93
N GLN A 163 22.68 7.22 13.76
CA GLN A 163 23.93 6.72 13.17
C GLN A 163 25.15 7.11 14.02
N VAL A 164 25.19 8.33 14.54
CA VAL A 164 26.28 8.80 15.44
C VAL A 164 26.32 7.96 16.73
N LEU A 165 25.18 7.52 17.23
CA LEU A 165 25.08 6.61 18.38
C LEU A 165 25.41 5.15 18.04
N GLY A 166 25.83 4.83 16.80
CA GLY A 166 26.19 3.48 16.37
C GLY A 166 25.01 2.55 16.13
N MET A 167 23.78 3.08 16.04
CA MET A 167 22.59 2.27 15.78
C MET A 167 22.58 1.75 14.34
N THR A 168 22.17 0.49 14.17
CA THR A 168 21.95 -0.09 12.85
C THR A 168 20.71 0.55 12.17
N LYS A 169 20.65 0.49 10.84
CA LYS A 169 19.49 1.03 10.06
C LYS A 169 18.16 0.46 10.54
N THR A 170 18.13 -0.81 10.92
CA THR A 170 16.94 -1.47 11.45
C THR A 170 16.53 -0.91 12.82
N GLN A 171 17.50 -0.72 13.72
CA GLN A 171 17.24 -0.10 15.03
C GLN A 171 16.74 1.33 14.89
N ILE A 172 17.36 2.15 14.01
CA ILE A 172 16.90 3.51 13.73
C ILE A 172 15.47 3.48 13.20
N PHE A 173 15.14 2.53 12.30
CA PHE A 173 13.80 2.43 11.75
C PHE A 173 12.77 2.11 12.84
N PHE A 174 12.96 1.04 13.62
CA PHE A 174 11.97 0.59 14.59
C PHE A 174 11.90 1.48 15.84
N GLN A 175 13.03 1.94 16.36
CA GLN A 175 13.09 2.67 17.64
C GLN A 175 12.93 4.20 17.48
N VAL A 176 13.27 4.74 16.31
CA VAL A 176 13.22 6.19 16.07
C VAL A 176 12.15 6.54 15.05
N THR A 177 12.28 6.03 13.81
CA THR A 177 11.42 6.46 12.70
C THR A 177 9.99 6.00 12.87
N LEU A 178 9.77 4.72 13.18
CA LEU A 178 8.44 4.12 13.32
C LEU A 178 7.65 4.77 14.47
N LEU A 179 8.27 4.95 15.63
CA LEU A 179 7.60 5.55 16.79
C LEU A 179 7.23 7.02 16.54
N GLN A 180 8.12 7.78 15.88
CA GLN A 180 7.81 9.17 15.52
C GLN A 180 6.77 9.25 14.40
N MET A 181 6.79 8.32 13.44
CA MET A 181 5.77 8.20 12.41
C MET A 181 4.40 7.97 13.03
N VAL A 182 4.26 6.99 13.94
CA VAL A 182 2.98 6.71 14.61
C VAL A 182 2.47 7.95 15.33
N LYS A 183 3.31 8.67 16.07
CA LYS A 183 2.93 9.93 16.72
C LYS A 183 2.41 11.01 15.77
N ARG A 184 2.81 10.97 14.49
CA ARG A 184 2.40 11.96 13.49
C ARG A 184 1.10 11.64 12.79
N ILE A 185 0.78 10.34 12.66
CA ILE A 185 -0.41 9.90 11.90
C ILE A 185 -1.62 9.65 12.80
N VAL A 186 -1.42 9.58 14.12
CA VAL A 186 -2.48 9.53 15.14
C VAL A 186 -2.70 10.91 15.73
#